data_4116ecd3118b748aa2e5e8b20e879878
#
_entry.id   4116ecd3118b748aa2e5e8b20e879878
#
_cell.length_a   1.000
_cell.length_b   1.000
_cell.length_c   1.000
_cell.angle_alpha   90.00
_cell.angle_beta   90.00
_cell.angle_gamma   90.00
#
_symmetry.space_group_name_H-M   'P 1'
#
loop_
_entity.id
_entity.type
_entity.pdbx_description
1 polymer ?
#
loop_
_entity_poly.entity_id
_entity_poly.type
_entity_poly.pdbx_seq_one_letter_code
_entity_poly.pdbx_strand_id
1 'polypeptide(L)'
;MRPWQVTVISLFVAAGSVPAQWPSPKTVGIPRTPDGKADLSAKAPRTPDGRPNLSGLWTIETEEFWEDIGAGLKPEEVPLQSWAANLFRERRANLGKDNPIARCMPAGVPTIDTIPTPHKIIQTPSFIAILYEYNMQYRQIFTDGRSLPQDPNPNWMGYSVGRWDGDTLVVDTAGLKDNTWLDLYGHPATDALRVSEHFYRRDFGHMDLEIIMSDSKAYTKPWRIVLHPRLLPDAEILEFVCIENNKGIEHMVGK
;
A
#
# COMPACT_ATOMS: atom_id res chain seq x y z
N MET A 1 39.10 -58.76 40.61
CA MET A 1 38.09 -57.69 40.43
C MET A 1 38.40 -57.00 39.10
N ARG A 2 37.56 -57.19 38.10
CA ARG A 2 37.71 -56.57 36.76
C ARG A 2 36.87 -55.30 36.74
N PRO A 3 37.39 -54.15 36.30
CA PRO A 3 36.55 -52.92 36.15
C PRO A 3 35.69 -53.02 34.87
N TRP A 4 34.43 -52.76 35.04
CA TRP A 4 33.49 -52.59 33.95
C TRP A 4 33.74 -51.25 33.23
N GLN A 5 34.11 -51.32 31.97
CA GLN A 5 34.13 -50.12 31.10
C GLN A 5 32.72 -49.83 30.60
N VAL A 6 32.19 -48.72 31.04
CA VAL A 6 30.90 -48.19 30.52
C VAL A 6 31.23 -47.39 29.25
N THR A 7 30.85 -47.93 28.11
CA THR A 7 30.94 -47.20 26.83
C THR A 7 29.72 -46.28 26.70
N VAL A 8 29.91 -44.97 26.85
CA VAL A 8 28.91 -43.96 26.61
C VAL A 8 28.84 -43.74 25.09
N ILE A 9 27.79 -44.22 24.43
CA ILE A 9 27.48 -43.90 23.02
C ILE A 9 26.78 -42.56 22.98
N SER A 10 27.52 -41.51 22.59
CA SER A 10 26.93 -40.20 22.31
C SER A 10 26.21 -40.25 20.96
N LEU A 11 24.87 -40.25 21.01
CA LEU A 11 24.03 -40.08 19.82
C LEU A 11 24.09 -38.61 19.43
N PHE A 12 24.85 -38.24 18.41
CA PHE A 12 24.76 -36.95 17.74
C PHE A 12 23.51 -36.96 16.89
N VAL A 13 22.40 -36.37 17.42
CA VAL A 13 21.24 -35.99 16.60
C VAL A 13 21.66 -34.77 15.78
N ALA A 14 21.99 -34.96 14.51
CA ALA A 14 22.12 -33.85 13.56
C ALA A 14 20.74 -33.20 13.44
N ALA A 15 20.50 -32.12 14.19
CA ALA A 15 19.35 -31.26 14.00
C ALA A 15 19.56 -30.53 12.67
N GLY A 16 19.16 -31.15 11.58
CA GLY A 16 18.96 -30.47 10.31
C GLY A 16 17.93 -29.37 10.54
N SER A 17 18.34 -28.11 10.33
CA SER A 17 17.40 -27.00 10.28
C SER A 17 16.41 -27.28 9.14
N VAL A 18 15.23 -27.77 9.49
CA VAL A 18 14.11 -27.81 8.54
C VAL A 18 13.73 -26.35 8.32
N PRO A 19 13.91 -25.78 7.13
CA PRO A 19 13.41 -24.46 6.86
C PRO A 19 11.87 -24.53 7.02
N ALA A 20 11.36 -23.93 8.07
CA ALA A 20 9.93 -23.71 8.27
C ALA A 20 9.47 -22.57 7.34
N GLN A 21 9.89 -22.66 6.07
CA GLN A 21 9.46 -21.72 5.04
C GLN A 21 8.27 -22.35 4.33
N TRP A 22 7.19 -21.62 4.34
CA TRP A 22 6.05 -21.88 3.49
C TRP A 22 6.55 -22.01 2.05
N PRO A 23 6.23 -23.13 1.32
CA PRO A 23 6.70 -23.28 -0.04
C PRO A 23 6.13 -22.14 -0.88
N SER A 24 7.00 -21.26 -1.41
CA SER A 24 6.59 -20.21 -2.34
C SER A 24 6.31 -20.86 -3.71
N PRO A 25 5.03 -21.00 -4.11
CA PRO A 25 4.70 -21.57 -5.41
C PRO A 25 5.23 -20.65 -6.49
N LYS A 26 5.86 -21.21 -7.53
CA LYS A 26 6.24 -20.40 -8.69
C LYS A 26 4.98 -19.87 -9.37
N THR A 27 4.85 -18.56 -9.40
CA THR A 27 3.72 -17.89 -10.05
C THR A 27 3.78 -18.13 -11.56
N VAL A 28 2.68 -18.61 -12.11
CA VAL A 28 2.54 -18.88 -13.56
C VAL A 28 2.55 -17.55 -14.32
N GLY A 29 3.22 -17.52 -15.48
CA GLY A 29 3.25 -16.35 -16.37
C GLY A 29 4.30 -15.30 -16.03
N ILE A 30 5.11 -15.50 -14.98
CA ILE A 30 6.27 -14.64 -14.71
C ILE A 30 7.43 -15.01 -15.64
N PRO A 31 7.98 -14.07 -16.44
CA PRO A 31 9.20 -14.28 -17.21
C PRO A 31 10.35 -14.68 -16.30
N ARG A 32 11.21 -15.58 -16.79
CA ARG A 32 12.35 -16.11 -16.02
C ARG A 32 13.65 -15.88 -16.77
N THR A 33 14.68 -15.53 -16.04
CA THR A 33 16.07 -15.53 -16.49
C THR A 33 16.58 -16.98 -16.66
N PRO A 34 17.69 -17.23 -17.37
CA PRO A 34 18.24 -18.58 -17.55
C PRO A 34 18.57 -19.31 -16.24
N ASP A 35 18.86 -18.58 -15.16
CA ASP A 35 19.09 -19.13 -13.80
C ASP A 35 17.78 -19.35 -13.01
N GLY A 36 16.62 -19.16 -13.66
CA GLY A 36 15.30 -19.46 -13.10
C GLY A 36 14.71 -18.39 -12.18
N LYS A 37 15.37 -17.25 -11.99
CA LYS A 37 14.85 -16.10 -11.23
C LYS A 37 13.79 -15.36 -12.05
N ALA A 38 12.90 -14.62 -11.38
CA ALA A 38 11.96 -13.74 -12.05
C ALA A 38 12.70 -12.62 -12.80
N ASP A 39 12.39 -12.43 -14.08
CA ASP A 39 12.89 -11.31 -14.88
C ASP A 39 11.91 -10.13 -14.75
N LEU A 40 12.17 -9.28 -13.76
CA LEU A 40 11.34 -8.10 -13.50
C LEU A 40 11.55 -6.99 -14.52
N SER A 41 12.65 -7.03 -15.31
CA SER A 41 12.95 -6.07 -16.38
C SER A 41 12.33 -6.44 -17.73
N ALA A 42 11.68 -7.61 -17.81
CA ALA A 42 10.99 -8.03 -19.03
C ALA A 42 9.90 -7.02 -19.41
N LYS A 43 9.48 -7.05 -20.68
CA LYS A 43 8.44 -6.15 -21.19
C LYS A 43 7.15 -6.26 -20.36
N ALA A 44 6.53 -5.10 -20.07
CA ALA A 44 5.24 -5.04 -19.40
C ALA A 44 4.18 -5.88 -20.14
N PRO A 45 3.44 -6.74 -19.43
CA PRO A 45 2.38 -7.54 -20.03
C PRO A 45 1.21 -6.66 -20.46
N ARG A 46 0.47 -7.13 -21.47
CA ARG A 46 -0.75 -6.44 -21.92
C ARG A 46 -1.96 -7.37 -21.81
N THR A 47 -3.10 -6.74 -21.60
CA THR A 47 -4.41 -7.40 -21.67
C THR A 47 -4.79 -7.71 -23.13
N PRO A 48 -5.78 -8.57 -23.39
CA PRO A 48 -6.21 -8.88 -24.76
C PRO A 48 -6.68 -7.67 -25.56
N ASP A 49 -7.20 -6.61 -24.90
CA ASP A 49 -7.59 -5.35 -25.51
C ASP A 49 -6.41 -4.36 -25.71
N GLY A 50 -5.18 -4.83 -25.47
CA GLY A 50 -3.96 -4.09 -25.74
C GLY A 50 -3.52 -3.10 -24.67
N ARG A 51 -4.26 -2.92 -23.58
CA ARG A 51 -3.89 -2.05 -22.45
C ARG A 51 -2.80 -2.68 -21.59
N PRO A 52 -1.99 -1.90 -20.85
CA PRO A 52 -1.10 -2.47 -19.86
C PRO A 52 -1.88 -3.32 -18.85
N ASN A 53 -1.37 -4.50 -18.55
CA ASN A 53 -1.93 -5.35 -17.51
C ASN A 53 -1.28 -4.99 -16.17
N LEU A 54 -2.05 -4.38 -15.26
CA LEU A 54 -1.59 -3.98 -13.93
C LEU A 54 -1.70 -5.11 -12.89
N SER A 55 -2.34 -6.24 -13.26
CA SER A 55 -2.53 -7.37 -12.32
C SER A 55 -1.20 -7.89 -11.78
N GLY A 56 -1.19 -8.22 -10.51
CA GLY A 56 -0.03 -8.73 -9.81
C GLY A 56 -0.09 -8.44 -8.32
N LEU A 57 0.88 -8.97 -7.59
CA LEU A 57 1.13 -8.64 -6.20
C LEU A 57 2.24 -7.60 -6.16
N TRP A 58 1.95 -6.45 -5.59
CA TRP A 58 2.83 -5.29 -5.56
C TRP A 58 3.14 -4.86 -4.12
N THR A 59 4.26 -4.19 -3.92
CA THR A 59 4.63 -3.58 -2.64
C THR A 59 5.36 -2.25 -2.86
N ILE A 60 5.34 -1.38 -1.86
CA ILE A 60 6.21 -0.21 -1.74
C ILE A 60 7.39 -0.63 -0.85
N GLU A 61 8.62 -0.32 -1.26
CA GLU A 61 9.83 -0.75 -0.52
C GLU A 61 10.28 0.25 0.56
N THR A 62 9.61 1.40 0.69
CA THR A 62 9.96 2.45 1.66
C THR A 62 8.78 2.75 2.59
N GLU A 63 9.07 3.00 3.87
CA GLU A 63 8.09 3.47 4.86
C GLU A 63 7.98 4.99 4.88
N GLU A 64 8.84 5.71 4.15
CA GLU A 64 9.02 7.15 4.22
C GLU A 64 7.69 7.91 4.02
N PHE A 65 6.95 7.58 2.95
CA PHE A 65 5.68 8.25 2.65
C PHE A 65 4.53 7.82 3.57
N TRP A 66 4.63 6.65 4.19
CA TRP A 66 3.67 6.23 5.20
C TRP A 66 3.86 7.01 6.50
N GLU A 67 5.10 7.26 6.91
CA GLU A 67 5.40 8.08 8.08
C GLU A 67 5.09 9.56 7.82
N ASP A 68 5.56 10.09 6.70
CA ASP A 68 5.41 11.49 6.27
C ASP A 68 5.12 11.54 4.76
N ILE A 69 3.88 11.72 4.37
CA ILE A 69 3.52 11.80 2.95
C ILE A 69 4.18 12.97 2.22
N GLY A 70 4.65 13.97 2.97
CA GLY A 70 5.46 15.08 2.46
C GLY A 70 6.97 14.82 2.46
N ALA A 71 7.43 13.60 2.78
CA ALA A 71 8.85 13.27 2.83
C ALA A 71 9.57 13.62 1.52
N GLY A 72 10.77 14.17 1.63
CA GLY A 72 11.55 14.62 0.48
C GLY A 72 11.04 15.88 -0.23
N LEU A 73 9.86 16.39 0.10
CA LEU A 73 9.34 17.64 -0.42
C LEU A 73 9.84 18.83 0.43
N LYS A 74 9.97 19.98 -0.22
CA LYS A 74 10.21 21.23 0.51
C LYS A 74 8.91 21.68 1.18
N PRO A 75 8.99 22.45 2.31
CA PRO A 75 7.78 22.92 3.03
C PRO A 75 6.75 23.63 2.15
N GLU A 76 7.19 24.38 1.13
CA GLU A 76 6.33 25.09 0.17
C GLU A 76 5.66 24.16 -0.87
N GLU A 77 6.14 22.93 -1.01
CA GLU A 77 5.57 21.92 -1.91
C GLU A 77 4.39 21.19 -1.25
N VAL A 78 4.31 21.24 0.11
CA VAL A 78 3.15 20.80 0.89
C VAL A 78 2.38 22.05 1.35
N PRO A 79 1.45 22.58 0.53
CA PRO A 79 0.89 23.92 0.69
C PRO A 79 -0.27 23.95 1.69
N LEU A 80 0.01 23.66 2.97
CA LEU A 80 -0.99 23.66 4.04
C LEU A 80 -1.65 25.03 4.26
N GLN A 81 -2.96 25.04 4.46
CA GLN A 81 -3.68 26.17 5.05
C GLN A 81 -3.18 26.41 6.48
N SER A 82 -3.29 27.65 7.00
CA SER A 82 -2.75 28.01 8.33
C SER A 82 -3.26 27.12 9.46
N TRP A 83 -4.55 26.80 9.48
CA TRP A 83 -5.13 25.89 10.48
C TRP A 83 -4.60 24.47 10.33
N ALA A 84 -4.47 23.99 9.10
CA ALA A 84 -3.97 22.64 8.79
C ALA A 84 -2.49 22.48 9.19
N ALA A 85 -1.68 23.51 8.97
CA ALA A 85 -0.29 23.55 9.41
C ALA A 85 -0.16 23.55 10.95
N ASN A 86 -1.06 24.23 11.66
CA ASN A 86 -1.10 24.20 13.12
C ASN A 86 -1.47 22.81 13.63
N LEU A 87 -2.52 22.22 13.07
CA LEU A 87 -2.97 20.86 13.44
C LEU A 87 -1.91 19.80 13.14
N PHE A 88 -1.23 19.89 11.99
CA PHE A 88 -0.13 18.99 11.64
C PHE A 88 1.00 19.06 12.67
N ARG A 89 1.43 20.28 13.05
CA ARG A 89 2.47 20.47 14.08
C ARG A 89 2.06 19.90 15.43
N GLU A 90 0.80 20.08 15.84
CA GLU A 90 0.25 19.52 17.08
C GLU A 90 0.25 17.99 17.06
N ARG A 91 -0.27 17.38 15.99
CA ARG A 91 -0.29 15.91 15.82
C ARG A 91 1.10 15.32 15.84
N ARG A 92 2.05 15.94 15.13
CA ARG A 92 3.46 15.51 15.10
C ARG A 92 4.12 15.64 16.48
N ALA A 93 3.90 16.74 17.21
CA ALA A 93 4.42 16.92 18.56
C ALA A 93 3.87 15.89 19.55
N ASN A 94 2.65 15.41 19.33
CA ASN A 94 2.01 14.35 20.10
C ASN A 94 2.31 12.93 19.57
N LEU A 95 3.30 12.78 18.67
CA LEU A 95 3.72 11.50 18.09
C LEU A 95 2.58 10.72 17.43
N GLY A 96 1.60 11.41 16.86
CA GLY A 96 0.48 10.78 16.15
C GLY A 96 -0.45 9.93 17.00
N LYS A 97 -0.45 10.08 18.34
CA LYS A 97 -1.20 9.22 19.28
C LYS A 97 -2.69 9.08 18.99
N ASP A 98 -3.29 10.09 18.35
CA ASP A 98 -4.72 10.08 18.00
C ASP A 98 -4.99 9.62 16.57
N ASN A 99 -3.97 9.11 15.87
CA ASN A 99 -4.12 8.59 14.52
C ASN A 99 -5.15 7.44 14.50
N PRO A 100 -6.20 7.50 13.65
CA PRO A 100 -7.19 6.43 13.54
C PRO A 100 -6.59 5.06 13.25
N ILE A 101 -5.49 5.00 12.50
CA ILE A 101 -4.78 3.76 12.17
C ILE A 101 -4.27 3.04 13.44
N ALA A 102 -3.84 3.78 14.46
CA ALA A 102 -3.42 3.22 15.75
C ALA A 102 -4.55 2.45 16.45
N ARG A 103 -5.80 2.74 16.11
CA ARG A 103 -7.00 2.02 16.60
C ARG A 103 -7.56 1.04 15.57
N CYS A 104 -6.72 0.60 14.63
CA CYS A 104 -7.11 -0.32 13.56
C CYS A 104 -8.26 0.16 12.66
N MET A 105 -8.49 1.47 12.60
CA MET A 105 -9.39 2.02 11.60
C MET A 105 -8.76 1.93 10.20
N PRO A 106 -9.55 1.83 9.14
CA PRO A 106 -9.03 1.81 7.78
C PRO A 106 -8.15 3.02 7.48
N ALA A 107 -7.06 2.79 6.74
CA ALA A 107 -6.15 3.88 6.35
C ALA A 107 -6.80 4.85 5.36
N GLY A 108 -7.62 4.33 4.44
CA GLY A 108 -8.21 5.12 3.36
C GLY A 108 -7.24 5.49 2.25
N VAL A 109 -7.78 6.06 1.16
CA VAL A 109 -7.00 6.59 0.04
C VAL A 109 -6.62 8.04 0.33
N PRO A 110 -5.37 8.47 0.06
CA PRO A 110 -4.26 7.74 -0.58
C PRO A 110 -3.35 7.00 0.40
N THR A 111 -3.54 7.13 1.70
CA THR A 111 -2.65 6.59 2.74
C THR A 111 -2.42 5.08 2.58
N ILE A 112 -3.45 4.32 2.20
CA ILE A 112 -3.33 2.88 2.01
C ILE A 112 -2.30 2.49 0.94
N ASP A 113 -2.10 3.35 -0.07
CA ASP A 113 -1.17 3.12 -1.15
C ASP A 113 0.29 3.44 -0.78
N THR A 114 0.51 4.13 0.35
CA THR A 114 1.86 4.43 0.89
C THR A 114 2.36 3.38 1.88
N ILE A 115 1.48 2.48 2.35
CA ILE A 115 1.84 1.46 3.35
C ILE A 115 2.72 0.39 2.69
N PRO A 116 3.90 0.06 3.26
CA PRO A 116 4.85 -0.88 2.67
C PRO A 116 4.44 -2.35 2.91
N THR A 117 3.17 -2.64 2.73
CA THR A 117 2.63 -4.00 2.77
C THR A 117 2.13 -4.42 1.39
N PRO A 118 2.11 -5.74 1.10
CA PRO A 118 1.65 -6.21 -0.18
C PRO A 118 0.20 -5.81 -0.50
N HIS A 119 -0.05 -5.51 -1.77
CA HIS A 119 -1.40 -5.34 -2.30
C HIS A 119 -1.51 -6.04 -3.65
N LYS A 120 -2.66 -6.66 -3.90
CA LYS A 120 -2.92 -7.42 -5.12
C LYS A 120 -3.89 -6.68 -6.02
N ILE A 121 -3.42 -6.31 -7.21
CA ILE A 121 -4.25 -5.74 -8.26
C ILE A 121 -4.86 -6.86 -9.10
N ILE A 122 -6.17 -6.84 -9.29
CA ILE A 122 -6.94 -7.73 -10.15
C ILE A 122 -7.64 -6.86 -11.19
N GLN A 123 -7.19 -6.91 -12.43
CA GLN A 123 -7.72 -6.12 -13.53
C GLN A 123 -8.64 -6.94 -14.43
N THR A 124 -9.82 -6.40 -14.68
CA THR A 124 -10.76 -6.87 -15.70
C THR A 124 -11.05 -5.74 -16.70
N PRO A 125 -11.73 -5.97 -17.83
CA PRO A 125 -11.99 -4.93 -18.82
C PRO A 125 -12.75 -3.70 -18.31
N SER A 126 -13.64 -3.88 -17.32
CA SER A 126 -14.52 -2.81 -16.82
C SER A 126 -14.37 -2.51 -15.34
N PHE A 127 -13.44 -3.21 -14.66
CA PHE A 127 -13.33 -3.12 -13.21
C PHE A 127 -11.92 -3.54 -12.74
N ILE A 128 -11.40 -2.83 -11.77
CA ILE A 128 -10.17 -3.19 -11.07
C ILE A 128 -10.47 -3.30 -9.57
N ALA A 129 -10.08 -4.42 -8.97
CA ALA A 129 -10.06 -4.60 -7.53
C ALA A 129 -8.62 -4.51 -7.04
N ILE A 130 -8.38 -3.79 -5.94
CA ILE A 130 -7.13 -3.82 -5.21
C ILE A 130 -7.43 -4.42 -3.84
N LEU A 131 -6.76 -5.53 -3.52
CA LEU A 131 -6.81 -6.18 -2.22
C LEU A 131 -5.54 -5.79 -1.46
N TYR A 132 -5.67 -5.17 -0.32
CA TYR A 132 -4.55 -4.78 0.53
C TYR A 132 -4.39 -5.79 1.67
N GLU A 133 -3.17 -6.27 1.88
CA GLU A 133 -2.84 -7.12 3.02
C GLU A 133 -3.10 -6.36 4.32
N TYR A 134 -2.71 -5.08 4.35
CA TYR A 134 -2.92 -4.23 5.50
C TYR A 134 -4.41 -4.16 5.90
N ASN A 135 -4.72 -4.74 7.06
CA ASN A 135 -6.06 -4.77 7.66
C ASN A 135 -7.17 -5.32 6.72
N MET A 136 -6.80 -6.21 5.79
CA MET A 136 -7.70 -6.89 4.82
C MET A 136 -8.63 -5.93 4.08
N GLN A 137 -8.14 -4.75 3.74
CA GLN A 137 -8.93 -3.76 3.02
C GLN A 137 -9.03 -4.11 1.53
N TYR A 138 -10.07 -3.62 0.90
CA TYR A 138 -10.22 -3.71 -0.56
C TYR A 138 -10.70 -2.40 -1.14
N ARG A 139 -10.35 -2.15 -2.40
CA ARG A 139 -10.75 -0.99 -3.17
C ARG A 139 -11.36 -1.41 -4.50
N GLN A 140 -12.39 -0.71 -4.93
CA GLN A 140 -13.07 -0.89 -6.19
C GLN A 140 -12.81 0.31 -7.09
N ILE A 141 -12.34 0.07 -8.32
CA ILE A 141 -12.12 1.10 -9.33
C ILE A 141 -12.94 0.72 -10.55
N PHE A 142 -13.93 1.53 -10.90
CA PHE A 142 -14.79 1.27 -12.04
C PHE A 142 -14.18 1.85 -13.31
N THR A 143 -13.94 1.00 -14.32
CA THR A 143 -13.33 1.37 -15.61
C THR A 143 -14.30 1.17 -16.78
N ASP A 144 -15.60 1.13 -16.49
CA ASP A 144 -16.69 0.90 -17.44
C ASP A 144 -17.21 2.18 -18.12
N GLY A 145 -16.53 3.30 -17.93
CA GLY A 145 -16.86 4.59 -18.53
C GLY A 145 -17.86 5.43 -17.73
N ARG A 146 -18.26 4.98 -16.54
CA ARG A 146 -19.11 5.79 -15.66
C ARG A 146 -18.38 7.03 -15.18
N SER A 147 -19.14 8.10 -14.90
CA SER A 147 -18.61 9.33 -14.30
C SER A 147 -18.46 9.20 -12.78
N LEU A 148 -17.51 9.93 -12.21
CA LEU A 148 -17.42 10.11 -10.77
C LEU A 148 -18.70 10.84 -10.27
N PRO A 149 -19.44 10.30 -9.27
CA PRO A 149 -20.58 10.99 -8.67
C PRO A 149 -20.18 12.35 -8.10
N GLN A 150 -21.07 13.34 -8.18
CA GLN A 150 -20.81 14.66 -7.61
C GLN A 150 -20.71 14.62 -6.08
N ASP A 151 -21.54 13.81 -5.44
CA ASP A 151 -21.63 13.67 -3.98
C ASP A 151 -21.74 12.17 -3.62
N PRO A 152 -20.64 11.41 -3.71
CA PRO A 152 -20.65 10.01 -3.32
C PRO A 152 -20.71 9.89 -1.78
N ASN A 153 -21.40 8.85 -1.28
CA ASN A 153 -21.47 8.57 0.15
C ASN A 153 -20.05 8.43 0.76
N PRO A 154 -19.72 9.20 1.83
CA PRO A 154 -18.40 9.15 2.43
C PRO A 154 -18.04 7.79 2.99
N ASN A 155 -16.89 7.26 2.59
CA ASN A 155 -16.31 6.04 3.14
C ASN A 155 -14.78 6.11 3.15
N TRP A 156 -14.11 5.15 3.78
CA TRP A 156 -12.65 5.18 3.93
C TRP A 156 -11.91 5.14 2.59
N MET A 157 -12.36 4.30 1.66
CA MET A 157 -11.69 4.10 0.38
C MET A 157 -12.22 5.06 -0.71
N GLY A 158 -13.25 5.86 -0.39
CA GLY A 158 -13.91 6.72 -1.36
C GLY A 158 -14.62 5.94 -2.48
N TYR A 159 -15.09 6.67 -3.47
CA TYR A 159 -15.61 6.12 -4.71
C TYR A 159 -14.63 6.43 -5.85
N SER A 160 -14.15 5.40 -6.54
CA SER A 160 -13.08 5.53 -7.54
C SER A 160 -13.59 5.16 -8.93
N VAL A 161 -13.30 6.02 -9.92
CA VAL A 161 -13.50 5.74 -11.34
C VAL A 161 -12.18 5.83 -12.07
N GLY A 162 -11.95 4.91 -13.01
CA GLY A 162 -10.71 4.85 -13.77
C GLY A 162 -10.96 5.04 -15.26
N ARG A 163 -10.02 5.71 -15.93
CA ARG A 163 -9.97 5.83 -17.40
C ARG A 163 -8.54 5.60 -17.87
N TRP A 164 -8.40 5.07 -19.06
CA TRP A 164 -7.10 4.93 -19.68
C TRP A 164 -6.75 6.17 -20.51
N ASP A 165 -5.55 6.69 -20.29
CA ASP A 165 -4.92 7.71 -21.12
C ASP A 165 -3.61 7.14 -21.68
N GLY A 166 -3.69 6.66 -22.92
CA GLY A 166 -2.60 5.86 -23.49
C GLY A 166 -2.30 4.61 -22.65
N ASP A 167 -1.09 4.50 -22.15
CA ASP A 167 -0.61 3.40 -21.29
C ASP A 167 -0.74 3.70 -19.79
N THR A 168 -1.34 4.81 -19.41
CA THR A 168 -1.56 5.21 -18.02
C THR A 168 -3.02 5.00 -17.61
N LEU A 169 -3.25 4.30 -16.51
CA LEU A 169 -4.55 4.29 -15.86
C LEU A 169 -4.65 5.52 -14.95
N VAL A 170 -5.58 6.41 -15.24
CA VAL A 170 -5.91 7.57 -14.40
C VAL A 170 -7.14 7.22 -13.56
N VAL A 171 -7.02 7.32 -12.24
CA VAL A 171 -8.08 7.01 -11.29
C VAL A 171 -8.43 8.26 -10.50
N ASP A 172 -9.69 8.69 -10.56
CA ASP A 172 -10.19 9.81 -9.77
C ASP A 172 -11.07 9.29 -8.62
N THR A 173 -10.79 9.75 -7.39
CA THR A 173 -11.46 9.31 -6.16
C THR A 173 -12.04 10.50 -5.40
N ALA A 174 -13.27 10.32 -4.92
CA ALA A 174 -14.00 11.28 -4.10
C ALA A 174 -14.85 10.57 -3.03
N GLY A 175 -15.49 11.34 -2.14
CA GLY A 175 -16.30 10.79 -1.05
C GLY A 175 -15.44 10.09 0.00
N LEU A 176 -14.31 10.67 0.31
CA LEU A 176 -13.45 10.22 1.41
C LEU A 176 -13.97 10.77 2.73
N LYS A 177 -13.79 10.02 3.82
CA LYS A 177 -14.17 10.47 5.16
C LYS A 177 -13.22 11.58 5.65
N ASP A 178 -13.76 12.53 6.38
CA ASP A 178 -13.06 13.68 6.95
C ASP A 178 -12.15 13.37 8.15
N ASN A 179 -12.23 12.17 8.70
CA ASN A 179 -11.43 11.75 9.87
C ASN A 179 -10.16 10.99 9.47
N THR A 180 -9.79 10.99 8.20
CA THR A 180 -8.57 10.33 7.74
C THR A 180 -7.37 11.25 7.93
N TRP A 181 -6.22 10.62 8.21
CA TRP A 181 -4.92 11.27 8.17
C TRP A 181 -4.20 10.76 6.92
N LEU A 182 -3.44 11.63 6.26
CA LEU A 182 -2.72 11.22 5.05
C LEU A 182 -1.46 10.39 5.35
N ASP A 183 -0.99 10.41 6.62
CA ASP A 183 0.21 9.70 7.07
C ASP A 183 0.22 9.51 8.60
N LEU A 184 1.30 8.94 9.13
CA LEU A 184 1.45 8.74 10.57
C LEU A 184 1.72 10.05 11.33
N TYR A 185 2.37 11.03 10.70
CA TYR A 185 2.68 12.33 11.33
C TYR A 185 1.48 13.27 11.41
N GLY A 186 0.43 13.00 10.64
CA GLY A 186 -0.85 13.67 10.82
C GLY A 186 -1.17 14.78 9.85
N HIS A 187 -0.69 14.70 8.60
CA HIS A 187 -1.18 15.58 7.55
C HIS A 187 -2.70 15.47 7.47
N PRO A 188 -3.43 16.59 7.61
CA PRO A 188 -4.89 16.56 7.67
C PRO A 188 -5.52 16.33 6.31
N ALA A 189 -6.67 15.65 6.32
CA ALA A 189 -7.59 15.58 5.19
C ALA A 189 -8.99 15.97 5.65
N THR A 190 -9.80 16.48 4.73
CA THR A 190 -11.20 16.82 4.95
C THR A 190 -12.12 16.09 3.98
N ASP A 191 -13.43 16.26 4.12
CA ASP A 191 -14.44 15.80 3.18
C ASP A 191 -14.29 16.38 1.75
N ALA A 192 -13.52 17.48 1.61
CA ALA A 192 -13.20 18.08 0.32
C ALA A 192 -12.06 17.37 -0.42
N LEU A 193 -11.40 16.37 0.19
CA LEU A 193 -10.29 15.66 -0.44
C LEU A 193 -10.75 14.99 -1.73
N ARG A 194 -9.99 15.22 -2.78
CA ARG A 194 -10.03 14.54 -4.08
C ARG A 194 -8.64 14.00 -4.36
N VAL A 195 -8.57 12.77 -4.84
CA VAL A 195 -7.31 12.13 -5.18
C VAL A 195 -7.36 11.69 -6.63
N SER A 196 -6.34 12.06 -7.40
CA SER A 196 -6.12 11.57 -8.76
C SER A 196 -4.83 10.77 -8.78
N GLU A 197 -4.89 9.54 -9.25
CA GLU A 197 -3.78 8.60 -9.27
C GLU A 197 -3.48 8.17 -10.69
N HIS A 198 -2.19 8.16 -11.04
CA HIS A 198 -1.72 7.81 -12.37
C HIS A 198 -0.84 6.57 -12.26
N PHE A 199 -1.36 5.40 -12.65
CA PHE A 199 -0.65 4.13 -12.65
C PHE A 199 0.01 3.90 -14.02
N TYR A 200 1.33 3.88 -14.05
CA TYR A 200 2.11 3.61 -15.24
C TYR A 200 3.05 2.42 -15.01
N ARG A 201 2.76 1.27 -15.66
CA ARG A 201 3.62 0.09 -15.56
C ARG A 201 4.76 0.20 -16.57
N ARG A 202 5.99 0.46 -16.08
CA ARG A 202 7.19 0.66 -16.91
C ARG A 202 7.65 -0.62 -17.60
N ASP A 203 7.70 -1.69 -16.84
CA ASP A 203 8.14 -3.03 -17.27
C ASP A 203 7.39 -4.11 -16.49
N PHE A 204 7.88 -5.35 -16.53
CA PHE A 204 7.16 -6.45 -15.86
C PHE A 204 7.05 -6.27 -14.35
N GLY A 205 8.11 -5.78 -13.71
CA GLY A 205 8.25 -5.72 -12.26
C GLY A 205 8.13 -4.34 -11.63
N HIS A 206 8.03 -3.26 -12.43
CA HIS A 206 8.08 -1.90 -11.89
C HIS A 206 6.93 -1.04 -12.41
N MET A 207 6.40 -0.23 -11.52
CA MET A 207 5.31 0.71 -11.79
C MET A 207 5.67 2.08 -11.19
N ASP A 208 5.24 3.16 -11.82
CA ASP A 208 5.19 4.48 -11.23
C ASP A 208 3.73 4.77 -10.87
N LEU A 209 3.51 5.27 -9.67
CA LEU A 209 2.22 5.72 -9.18
C LEU A 209 2.36 7.18 -8.72
N GLU A 210 1.91 8.09 -9.57
CA GLU A 210 1.77 9.49 -9.19
C GLU A 210 0.43 9.69 -8.49
N ILE A 211 0.45 10.31 -7.31
CA ILE A 211 -0.73 10.59 -6.49
C ILE A 211 -0.84 12.10 -6.34
N ILE A 212 -1.91 12.68 -6.85
CA ILE A 212 -2.23 14.10 -6.78
C ILE A 212 -3.36 14.29 -5.78
N MET A 213 -3.12 15.06 -4.74
CA MET A 213 -4.08 15.38 -3.69
C MET A 213 -4.58 16.81 -3.84
N SER A 214 -5.89 16.98 -3.79
CA SER A 214 -6.56 18.29 -3.83
C SER A 214 -7.61 18.35 -2.73
N ASP A 215 -7.40 19.21 -1.75
CA ASP A 215 -8.33 19.47 -0.65
C ASP A 215 -8.32 20.97 -0.36
N SER A 216 -9.28 21.70 -0.91
CA SER A 216 -9.33 23.16 -0.82
C SER A 216 -9.57 23.69 0.59
N LYS A 217 -10.02 22.86 1.52
CA LYS A 217 -10.18 23.22 2.92
C LYS A 217 -8.86 23.11 3.70
N ALA A 218 -7.99 22.13 3.37
CA ALA A 218 -6.75 21.87 4.08
C ALA A 218 -5.50 22.41 3.38
N TYR A 219 -5.52 22.54 2.05
CA TYR A 219 -4.37 22.96 1.24
C TYR A 219 -4.72 24.12 0.33
N THR A 220 -3.74 25.00 0.07
CA THR A 220 -3.92 26.20 -0.77
C THR A 220 -3.89 25.92 -2.27
N LYS A 221 -3.33 24.76 -2.67
CA LYS A 221 -3.26 24.26 -4.05
C LYS A 221 -3.12 22.74 -4.05
N PRO A 222 -3.40 22.05 -5.16
CA PRO A 222 -3.05 20.63 -5.31
C PRO A 222 -1.55 20.40 -5.15
N TRP A 223 -1.18 19.23 -4.64
CA TRP A 223 0.20 18.79 -4.50
C TRP A 223 0.31 17.29 -4.75
N ARG A 224 1.51 16.76 -4.94
CA ARG A 224 1.70 15.40 -5.40
C ARG A 224 2.90 14.71 -4.81
N ILE A 225 2.83 13.39 -4.81
CA ILE A 225 3.95 12.48 -4.55
C ILE A 225 4.04 11.45 -5.68
N VAL A 226 5.18 10.76 -5.77
CA VAL A 226 5.37 9.63 -6.69
C VAL A 226 5.90 8.44 -5.91
N LEU A 227 5.19 7.32 -6.03
CA LEU A 227 5.59 6.03 -5.48
C LEU A 227 6.12 5.13 -6.59
N HIS A 228 6.94 4.15 -6.21
CA HIS A 228 7.54 3.19 -7.14
C HIS A 228 7.20 1.75 -6.72
N PRO A 229 5.96 1.30 -6.93
CA PRO A 229 5.57 -0.08 -6.62
C PRO A 229 6.43 -1.09 -7.38
N ARG A 230 6.84 -2.14 -6.67
CA ARG A 230 7.59 -3.27 -7.23
C ARG A 230 6.77 -4.55 -7.12
N LEU A 231 6.79 -5.36 -8.18
CA LEU A 231 6.13 -6.66 -8.20
C LEU A 231 6.84 -7.63 -7.24
N LEU A 232 6.06 -8.35 -6.46
CA LEU A 232 6.51 -9.47 -5.64
C LEU A 232 6.25 -10.78 -6.41
N PRO A 233 7.28 -11.35 -7.07
CA PRO A 233 7.14 -12.63 -7.74
C PRO A 233 7.08 -13.77 -6.71
N ASP A 234 6.37 -14.84 -7.06
CA ASP A 234 6.33 -16.07 -6.27
C ASP A 234 5.88 -15.85 -4.80
N ALA A 235 5.01 -14.88 -4.60
CA ALA A 235 4.42 -14.55 -3.31
C ALA A 235 2.90 -14.49 -3.42
N GLU A 236 2.25 -14.59 -2.28
CA GLU A 236 0.79 -14.51 -2.15
C GLU A 236 0.44 -13.43 -1.13
N ILE A 237 -0.75 -12.84 -1.27
CA ILE A 237 -1.28 -11.94 -0.26
C ILE A 237 -1.65 -12.73 0.99
N LEU A 238 -1.25 -12.23 2.15
CA LEU A 238 -1.51 -12.87 3.43
C LEU A 238 -2.67 -12.17 4.15
N GLU A 239 -3.18 -12.80 5.18
CA GLU A 239 -4.16 -12.23 6.08
C GLU A 239 -3.43 -11.40 7.15
N PHE A 240 -3.85 -10.14 7.31
CA PHE A 240 -3.34 -9.25 8.36
C PHE A 240 -4.50 -8.60 9.10
N VAL A 241 -4.70 -9.01 10.35
CA VAL A 241 -5.75 -8.49 11.24
C VAL A 241 -5.11 -7.56 12.27
N CYS A 242 -5.30 -6.27 12.12
CA CYS A 242 -4.62 -5.23 12.90
C CYS A 242 -4.81 -5.41 14.43
N ILE A 243 -5.98 -5.84 14.89
CA ILE A 243 -6.26 -6.01 16.32
C ILE A 243 -5.77 -7.36 16.89
N GLU A 244 -5.40 -8.32 16.02
CA GLU A 244 -4.96 -9.63 16.48
C GLU A 244 -3.59 -9.53 17.14
N ASN A 245 -3.49 -9.99 18.39
CA ASN A 245 -2.28 -9.90 19.22
C ASN A 245 -1.73 -8.47 19.44
N ASN A 246 -2.51 -7.42 19.12
CA ASN A 246 -2.09 -6.06 19.38
C ASN A 246 -2.17 -5.72 20.88
N LYS A 247 -1.07 -6.00 21.59
CA LYS A 247 -0.89 -5.69 23.02
C LYS A 247 -0.43 -4.24 23.24
N GLY A 248 -0.13 -3.49 22.17
CA GLY A 248 0.39 -2.14 22.22
C GLY A 248 -0.66 -1.04 22.30
N ILE A 249 -1.94 -1.32 22.04
CA ILE A 249 -3.01 -0.30 21.97
C ILE A 249 -3.08 0.55 23.24
N GLU A 250 -2.95 -0.05 24.42
CA GLU A 250 -2.99 0.66 25.71
C GLU A 250 -1.80 1.63 25.88
N HIS A 251 -0.70 1.40 25.17
CA HIS A 251 0.52 2.20 25.20
C HIS A 251 0.61 3.23 24.06
N MET A 252 -0.06 2.96 22.94
CA MET A 252 -0.02 3.83 21.76
C MET A 252 -0.99 5.00 21.85
N VAL A 253 -2.09 4.85 22.57
CA VAL A 253 -3.05 5.94 22.83
C VAL A 253 -2.73 6.47 24.23
N GLY A 254 -2.06 7.61 24.31
CA GLY A 254 -1.77 8.25 25.59
C GLY A 254 -3.04 8.40 26.42
N LYS A 255 -2.90 8.18 27.74
CA LYS A 255 -3.96 8.38 28.72
C LYS A 255 -4.33 9.86 28.81
#